data_0cab311d7ad1c4f32dfb14bb2b6c3333
#
_entry.id   0cab311d7ad1c4f32dfb14bb2b6c3333
#
_cell.length_a   1.000
_cell.length_b   1.000
_cell.length_c   1.000
_cell.angle_alpha   90.00
_cell.angle_beta   90.00
_cell.angle_gamma   90.00
#
_symmetry.space_group_name_H-M   'P 1'
#
loop_
_entity.id
_entity.type
_entity.pdbx_description
1 polymer ?
#
loop_
_entity_poly.entity_id
_entity_poly.type
_entity_poly.pdbx_seq_one_letter_code
_entity_poly.pdbx_strand_id
1 'polypeptide(L)'
;MQTKDHGLLGKYLLTRCELTHDTLRKNLFLLGCIEPDWNLVTYARGSVRYQFLHGHNAENARKHLAHLTERLLESGIRTPLQWFRFGAALHYLTDSFTFAHNACFAGGLREHRLYEKLLHDVFVAQLRTDSVKRNLAVDFSHEQYLKEQRSFQTDCRYILGASITLCYRLSISQAVPKPIRCLSYRHHNTYTEREWNV
;
A
#
# COMPACT_ATOMS: atom_id res chain seq x y z
N MET A 1 7.62 -8.38 -6.08
CA MET A 1 8.85 -8.62 -5.26
C MET A 1 8.77 -10.00 -4.63
N GLN A 2 9.90 -10.59 -4.13
CA GLN A 2 9.81 -11.82 -3.33
C GLN A 2 9.19 -11.56 -1.95
N THR A 3 8.43 -12.52 -1.41
CA THR A 3 7.80 -12.40 -0.08
C THR A 3 8.78 -11.96 1.02
N LYS A 4 10.02 -12.47 0.99
CA LYS A 4 11.07 -12.08 1.95
C LYS A 4 11.44 -10.59 1.85
N ASP A 5 11.36 -9.99 0.67
CA ASP A 5 11.70 -8.58 0.43
C ASP A 5 10.64 -7.65 0.99
N HIS A 6 9.36 -8.02 0.88
CA HIS A 6 8.26 -7.31 1.56
C HIS A 6 8.47 -7.30 3.08
N GLY A 7 8.88 -8.43 3.65
CA GLY A 7 9.21 -8.52 5.07
C GLY A 7 10.43 -7.66 5.47
N LEU A 8 11.49 -7.64 4.65
CA LEU A 8 12.68 -6.80 4.86
C LEU A 8 12.33 -5.31 4.78
N LEU A 9 11.57 -4.91 3.77
CA LEU A 9 11.07 -3.54 3.64
C LEU A 9 10.22 -3.12 4.85
N GLY A 10 9.30 -3.98 5.26
CA GLY A 10 8.48 -3.71 6.44
C GLY A 10 9.31 -3.45 7.70
N LYS A 11 10.32 -4.28 7.95
CA LYS A 11 11.26 -4.09 9.08
C LYS A 11 12.05 -2.78 8.95
N TYR A 12 12.55 -2.48 7.76
CA TYR A 12 13.25 -1.23 7.47
C TYR A 12 12.37 -0.01 7.75
N LEU A 13 11.13 0.00 7.28
CA LEU A 13 10.20 1.11 7.47
C LEU A 13 9.76 1.28 8.92
N LEU A 14 9.57 0.19 9.68
CA LEU A 14 9.28 0.25 11.11
C LEU A 14 10.35 1.03 11.87
N THR A 15 11.61 0.81 11.52
CA THR A 15 12.75 1.51 12.15
C THR A 15 12.94 2.90 11.56
N ARG A 16 12.97 3.02 10.23
CA ARG A 16 13.29 4.26 9.51
C ARG A 16 12.27 5.38 9.69
N CYS A 17 10.98 5.00 9.80
CA CYS A 17 9.87 5.93 9.95
C CYS A 17 9.29 5.95 11.38
N GLU A 18 9.90 5.22 12.31
CA GLU A 18 9.47 5.14 13.72
C GLU A 18 7.96 4.88 13.86
N LEU A 19 7.43 3.93 13.05
CA LEU A 19 5.99 3.78 12.86
C LEU A 19 5.24 3.42 14.14
N THR A 20 5.80 2.54 14.98
CA THR A 20 5.22 2.16 16.27
C THR A 20 6.24 1.40 17.13
N HIS A 21 6.10 1.52 18.44
CA HIS A 21 6.86 0.72 19.41
C HIS A 21 6.09 -0.52 19.92
N ASP A 22 4.78 -0.57 19.67
CA ASP A 22 3.91 -1.67 20.09
C ASP A 22 4.19 -2.96 19.32
N THR A 23 4.49 -4.04 20.02
CA THR A 23 4.88 -5.33 19.43
C THR A 23 3.76 -5.96 18.62
N LEU A 24 2.50 -5.89 19.09
CA LEU A 24 1.35 -6.45 18.37
C LEU A 24 1.14 -5.73 17.03
N ARG A 25 1.21 -4.40 17.04
CA ARG A 25 1.08 -3.57 15.84
C ARG A 25 2.20 -3.83 14.85
N LYS A 26 3.46 -3.94 15.32
CA LYS A 26 4.62 -4.34 14.49
C LYS A 26 4.37 -5.67 13.80
N ASN A 27 3.96 -6.69 14.55
CA ASN A 27 3.75 -8.03 14.02
C ASN A 27 2.61 -8.05 13.00
N LEU A 28 1.50 -7.34 13.26
CA LEU A 28 0.39 -7.27 12.32
C LEU A 28 0.74 -6.49 11.06
N PHE A 29 1.51 -5.41 11.17
CA PHE A 29 2.04 -4.70 10.02
C PHE A 29 2.92 -5.61 9.15
N LEU A 30 3.89 -6.31 9.77
CA LEU A 30 4.76 -7.26 9.06
C LEU A 30 3.99 -8.42 8.44
N LEU A 31 2.99 -8.96 9.16
CA LEU A 31 2.11 -9.97 8.61
C LEU A 31 1.35 -9.44 7.38
N GLY A 32 0.83 -8.21 7.44
CA GLY A 32 0.19 -7.59 6.29
C GLY A 32 1.12 -7.40 5.09
N CYS A 33 2.41 -7.12 5.33
CA CYS A 33 3.40 -7.00 4.25
C CYS A 33 3.63 -8.30 3.48
N ILE A 34 3.41 -9.49 4.07
CA ILE A 34 3.70 -10.79 3.46
C ILE A 34 2.45 -11.62 3.14
N GLU A 35 1.32 -11.35 3.79
CA GLU A 35 0.10 -12.15 3.69
C GLU A 35 -0.44 -12.23 2.26
N PRO A 36 -0.45 -11.17 1.43
CA PRO A 36 -0.99 -11.27 0.08
C PRO A 36 -0.33 -12.33 -0.80
N ASP A 37 0.93 -12.67 -0.57
CA ASP A 37 1.63 -13.75 -1.29
C ASP A 37 1.21 -15.15 -0.84
N TRP A 38 0.78 -15.30 0.41
CA TRP A 38 0.44 -16.59 1.00
C TRP A 38 -1.05 -16.91 0.93
N ASN A 39 -1.87 -15.89 0.79
CA ASN A 39 -3.31 -16.05 0.79
C ASN A 39 -3.83 -16.35 -0.62
N LEU A 40 -4.14 -17.62 -0.90
CA LEU A 40 -4.72 -18.06 -2.17
C LEU A 40 -6.03 -17.31 -2.53
N VAL A 41 -6.78 -16.83 -1.53
CA VAL A 41 -8.01 -16.06 -1.76
C VAL A 41 -7.70 -14.65 -2.24
N THR A 42 -6.68 -13.99 -1.70
CA THR A 42 -6.21 -12.68 -2.19
C THR A 42 -5.54 -12.82 -3.55
N TYR A 43 -4.81 -13.91 -3.74
CA TYR A 43 -4.24 -14.31 -5.04
C TYR A 43 -5.33 -14.54 -6.10
N ALA A 44 -6.42 -15.22 -5.73
CA ALA A 44 -7.56 -15.46 -6.61
C ALA A 44 -8.42 -14.20 -6.85
N ARG A 45 -8.56 -13.29 -5.89
CA ARG A 45 -9.34 -12.04 -6.05
C ARG A 45 -8.74 -11.11 -7.10
N GLY A 46 -7.44 -11.10 -7.26
CA GLY A 46 -6.77 -10.39 -8.36
C GLY A 46 -6.95 -11.04 -9.71
N SER A 47 -7.16 -12.37 -9.77
CA SER A 47 -7.18 -13.16 -11.01
C SER A 47 -8.58 -13.49 -11.53
N VAL A 48 -9.64 -13.38 -10.74
CA VAL A 48 -11.00 -13.91 -11.08
C VAL A 48 -11.67 -13.19 -12.26
N ARG A 49 -11.18 -12.04 -12.71
CA ARG A 49 -11.82 -11.34 -13.84
C ARG A 49 -11.03 -11.32 -15.14
N TYR A 50 -9.71 -11.51 -15.15
CA TYR A 50 -8.98 -11.31 -16.40
C TYR A 50 -7.84 -12.28 -16.73
N GLN A 51 -7.22 -12.99 -15.78
CA GLN A 51 -6.21 -14.01 -16.12
C GLN A 51 -6.06 -15.04 -15.00
N PHE A 52 -6.52 -16.25 -15.23
CA PHE A 52 -6.24 -17.42 -14.39
C PHE A 52 -4.72 -17.61 -14.31
N LEU A 53 -4.14 -17.59 -13.08
CA LEU A 53 -2.73 -17.89 -12.77
C LEU A 53 -1.68 -16.78 -12.95
N HIS A 54 -2.01 -15.51 -13.17
CA HIS A 54 -0.99 -14.45 -13.31
C HIS A 54 -0.73 -13.60 -12.06
N GLY A 55 -1.12 -14.05 -10.87
CA GLY A 55 -0.78 -13.37 -9.61
C GLY A 55 -1.29 -11.93 -9.47
N HIS A 56 -0.74 -11.21 -8.51
CA HIS A 56 -1.00 -9.79 -8.30
C HIS A 56 -0.28 -8.96 -9.35
N ASN A 57 -0.96 -8.52 -10.41
CA ASN A 57 -0.40 -7.49 -11.26
C ASN A 57 -0.85 -6.10 -10.79
N ALA A 58 -0.06 -5.08 -11.11
CA ALA A 58 -0.28 -3.70 -10.70
C ALA A 58 -1.67 -3.17 -11.10
N GLU A 59 -2.20 -3.59 -12.23
CA GLU A 59 -3.50 -3.13 -12.75
C GLU A 59 -4.66 -3.72 -11.95
N ASN A 60 -4.60 -5.02 -11.62
CA ASN A 60 -5.63 -5.71 -10.84
C ASN A 60 -5.65 -5.23 -9.39
N ALA A 61 -4.48 -4.98 -8.80
CA ALA A 61 -4.33 -4.50 -7.43
C ALA A 61 -4.66 -3.01 -7.27
N ARG A 62 -4.63 -2.21 -8.34
CA ARG A 62 -4.75 -0.75 -8.30
C ARG A 62 -5.99 -0.25 -7.56
N LYS A 63 -7.16 -0.80 -7.87
CA LYS A 63 -8.41 -0.40 -7.21
C LYS A 63 -8.42 -0.77 -5.73
N HIS A 64 -7.89 -1.95 -5.41
CA HIS A 64 -7.79 -2.42 -4.04
C HIS A 64 -6.80 -1.59 -3.22
N LEU A 65 -5.63 -1.30 -3.77
CA LEU A 65 -4.62 -0.42 -3.17
C LEU A 65 -5.18 0.98 -2.92
N ALA A 66 -5.83 1.59 -3.90
CA ALA A 66 -6.46 2.91 -3.76
C ALA A 66 -7.47 2.91 -2.61
N HIS A 67 -8.38 1.94 -2.57
CA HIS A 67 -9.37 1.82 -1.51
C HIS A 67 -8.75 1.60 -0.11
N LEU A 68 -7.72 0.74 0.01
CA LEU A 68 -7.01 0.55 1.27
C LEU A 68 -6.34 1.84 1.74
N THR A 69 -5.63 2.52 0.84
CA THR A 69 -4.89 3.75 1.16
C THR A 69 -5.84 4.88 1.55
N GLU A 70 -6.92 5.09 0.80
CA GLU A 70 -7.93 6.10 1.09
C GLU A 70 -8.55 5.89 2.48
N ARG A 71 -9.00 4.67 2.77
CA ARG A 71 -9.54 4.33 4.09
C ARG A 71 -8.55 4.56 5.23
N LEU A 72 -7.28 4.21 5.03
CA LEU A 72 -6.25 4.43 6.04
C LEU A 72 -5.97 5.92 6.25
N LEU A 73 -5.96 6.74 5.19
CA LEU A 73 -5.82 8.19 5.27
C LEU A 73 -7.01 8.83 5.98
N GLU A 74 -8.23 8.38 5.70
CA GLU A 74 -9.45 8.89 6.32
C GLU A 74 -9.58 8.50 7.80
N SER A 75 -9.33 7.23 8.13
CA SER A 75 -9.53 6.71 9.50
C SER A 75 -8.33 6.90 10.41
N GLY A 76 -7.14 7.08 9.85
CA GLY A 76 -5.87 6.89 10.54
C GLY A 76 -5.60 5.42 10.86
N ILE A 77 -4.41 5.12 11.41
CA ILE A 77 -4.01 3.75 11.80
C ILE A 77 -4.10 3.63 13.31
N ARG A 78 -5.26 3.28 13.84
CA ARG A 78 -5.55 3.25 15.29
C ARG A 78 -5.71 1.84 15.83
N THR A 79 -6.28 0.93 15.04
CA THR A 79 -6.62 -0.44 15.45
C THR A 79 -5.60 -1.46 14.93
N PRO A 80 -5.47 -2.63 15.58
CA PRO A 80 -4.63 -3.73 15.11
C PRO A 80 -4.92 -4.12 13.65
N LEU A 81 -6.20 -4.18 13.26
CA LEU A 81 -6.58 -4.49 11.89
C LEU A 81 -6.12 -3.44 10.86
N GLN A 82 -6.07 -2.16 11.27
CA GLN A 82 -5.55 -1.10 10.38
C GLN A 82 -4.04 -1.22 10.18
N TRP A 83 -3.29 -1.69 11.16
CA TRP A 83 -1.88 -2.00 11.01
C TRP A 83 -1.63 -3.14 10.02
N PHE A 84 -2.43 -4.20 10.10
CA PHE A 84 -2.39 -5.27 9.10
C PHE A 84 -2.74 -4.74 7.70
N ARG A 85 -3.81 -3.94 7.56
CA ARG A 85 -4.20 -3.33 6.27
C ARG A 85 -3.15 -2.37 5.73
N PHE A 86 -2.42 -1.69 6.59
CA PHE A 86 -1.30 -0.84 6.18
C PHE A 86 -0.17 -1.68 5.57
N GLY A 87 0.20 -2.80 6.20
CA GLY A 87 1.16 -3.74 5.61
C GLY A 87 0.70 -4.27 4.25
N ALA A 88 -0.58 -4.65 4.12
CA ALA A 88 -1.14 -5.12 2.85
C ALA A 88 -1.14 -4.02 1.77
N ALA A 89 -1.46 -2.77 2.12
CA ALA A 89 -1.36 -1.65 1.20
C ALA A 89 0.07 -1.42 0.72
N LEU A 90 1.05 -1.57 1.62
CA LEU A 90 2.46 -1.45 1.29
C LEU A 90 2.91 -2.57 0.34
N HIS A 91 2.47 -3.81 0.54
CA HIS A 91 2.72 -4.92 -0.36
C HIS A 91 2.28 -4.60 -1.79
N TYR A 92 1.00 -4.26 -2.01
CA TYR A 92 0.48 -3.94 -3.34
C TYR A 92 1.14 -2.71 -3.96
N LEU A 93 1.49 -1.71 -3.14
CA LEU A 93 2.21 -0.52 -3.61
C LEU A 93 3.57 -0.89 -4.19
N THR A 94 4.34 -1.72 -3.48
CA THR A 94 5.70 -2.10 -3.90
C THR A 94 5.69 -3.03 -5.10
N ASP A 95 4.71 -3.92 -5.20
CA ASP A 95 4.54 -4.75 -6.38
C ASP A 95 4.22 -3.92 -7.62
N SER A 96 3.46 -2.84 -7.49
CA SER A 96 3.19 -1.94 -8.62
C SER A 96 4.46 -1.28 -9.18
N PHE A 97 5.51 -1.15 -8.38
CA PHE A 97 6.83 -0.64 -8.76
C PHE A 97 7.88 -1.75 -8.98
N THR A 98 7.44 -2.99 -9.11
CA THR A 98 8.28 -4.11 -9.54
C THR A 98 7.95 -4.42 -10.99
N PHE A 99 8.91 -4.25 -11.92
CA PHE A 99 8.64 -4.37 -13.36
C PHE A 99 7.96 -5.68 -13.74
N ALA A 100 8.36 -6.79 -13.13
CA ALA A 100 7.78 -8.10 -13.40
C ALA A 100 6.28 -8.22 -13.05
N HIS A 101 5.73 -7.33 -12.23
CA HIS A 101 4.31 -7.27 -11.88
C HIS A 101 3.46 -6.35 -12.79
N ASN A 102 4.06 -5.79 -13.83
CA ASN A 102 3.36 -4.87 -14.73
C ASN A 102 2.98 -5.55 -16.05
N ALA A 103 1.86 -5.14 -16.65
CA ALA A 103 1.37 -5.71 -17.92
C ALA A 103 2.36 -5.60 -19.08
N CYS A 104 3.30 -4.64 -19.01
CA CYS A 104 4.35 -4.49 -20.00
C CYS A 104 5.51 -5.52 -19.88
N PHE A 105 5.48 -6.38 -18.85
CA PHE A 105 6.43 -7.47 -18.71
C PHE A 105 6.02 -8.64 -19.62
N ALA A 106 6.81 -8.91 -20.64
CA ALA A 106 6.53 -9.96 -21.62
C ALA A 106 7.05 -11.35 -21.22
N GLY A 107 7.67 -11.50 -20.05
CA GLY A 107 8.24 -12.76 -19.56
C GLY A 107 7.21 -13.70 -18.97
N GLY A 108 7.50 -15.02 -19.00
CA GLY A 108 6.72 -16.04 -18.30
C GLY A 108 7.10 -16.16 -16.82
N LEU A 109 6.56 -17.19 -16.14
CA LEU A 109 6.78 -17.43 -14.71
C LEU A 109 8.26 -17.62 -14.33
N ARG A 110 9.06 -18.21 -15.24
CA ARG A 110 10.49 -18.43 -15.01
C ARG A 110 11.25 -17.13 -15.04
N GLU A 111 10.99 -16.29 -16.04
CA GLU A 111 11.59 -14.97 -16.19
C GLU A 111 11.16 -14.03 -15.06
N HIS A 112 9.90 -14.11 -14.63
CA HIS A 112 9.39 -13.38 -13.48
C HIS A 112 10.17 -13.71 -12.20
N ARG A 113 10.33 -15.00 -11.88
CA ARG A 113 11.10 -15.46 -10.70
C ARG A 113 12.57 -15.07 -10.79
N LEU A 114 13.17 -15.12 -11.98
CA LEU A 114 14.55 -14.70 -12.21
C LEU A 114 14.69 -13.19 -11.98
N TYR A 115 13.74 -12.39 -12.51
CA TYR A 115 13.71 -10.94 -12.29
C TYR A 115 13.67 -10.59 -10.80
N GLU A 116 12.77 -11.19 -10.05
CA GLU A 116 12.65 -10.96 -8.62
C GLU A 116 13.91 -11.37 -7.84
N LYS A 117 14.55 -12.46 -8.25
CA LYS A 117 15.82 -12.88 -7.64
C LYS A 117 16.92 -11.87 -7.85
N LEU A 118 17.06 -11.32 -9.04
CA LEU A 118 18.07 -10.29 -9.36
C LEU A 118 17.74 -8.95 -8.68
N LEU A 119 16.47 -8.59 -8.64
CA LEU A 119 16.00 -7.41 -7.92
C LEU A 119 16.34 -7.49 -6.43
N HIS A 120 16.21 -8.68 -5.81
CA HIS A 120 16.54 -8.90 -4.41
C HIS A 120 17.94 -8.42 -4.04
N ASP A 121 18.94 -8.81 -4.84
CA ASP A 121 20.35 -8.47 -4.53
C ASP A 121 20.57 -6.95 -4.55
N VAL A 122 20.01 -6.26 -5.54
CA VAL A 122 20.07 -4.80 -5.65
C VAL A 122 19.30 -4.13 -4.51
N PHE A 123 18.11 -4.65 -4.19
CA PHE A 123 17.26 -4.10 -3.14
C PHE A 123 17.92 -4.19 -1.76
N VAL A 124 18.50 -5.35 -1.41
CA VAL A 124 19.21 -5.53 -0.14
C VAL A 124 20.42 -4.60 -0.04
N ALA A 125 21.18 -4.44 -1.12
CA ALA A 125 22.30 -3.50 -1.16
C ALA A 125 21.82 -2.06 -0.90
N GLN A 126 20.68 -1.67 -1.48
CA GLN A 126 20.14 -0.33 -1.33
C GLN A 126 19.58 -0.06 0.06
N LEU A 127 18.94 -1.05 0.71
CA LEU A 127 18.51 -0.95 2.11
C LEU A 127 19.69 -0.72 3.07
N ARG A 128 20.85 -1.34 2.79
CA ARG A 128 22.07 -1.19 3.62
C ARG A 128 22.69 0.20 3.53
N THR A 129 22.62 0.83 2.37
CA THR A 129 23.23 2.15 2.16
C THR A 129 22.41 3.29 2.71
N ASP A 130 21.14 3.06 3.09
CA ASP A 130 20.16 4.08 3.53
C ASP A 130 20.19 5.36 2.65
N SER A 131 20.50 5.17 1.37
CA SER A 131 20.79 6.27 0.43
C SER A 131 19.54 7.02 -0.04
N VAL A 132 18.35 6.54 0.33
CA VAL A 132 17.09 7.19 -0.04
C VAL A 132 16.87 8.39 0.86
N LYS A 133 17.39 9.55 0.44
CA LYS A 133 17.05 10.82 1.06
C LYS A 133 15.55 11.07 0.93
N ARG A 134 14.95 11.65 2.00
CA ARG A 134 13.59 12.21 1.93
C ARG A 134 13.53 13.22 0.79
N ASN A 135 13.00 12.86 -0.32
CA ASN A 135 12.64 13.81 -1.35
C ASN A 135 11.11 13.83 -1.49
N LEU A 136 10.45 14.56 -0.60
CA LEU A 136 8.99 14.76 -0.62
C LEU A 136 8.50 15.48 -1.89
N ALA A 137 9.41 16.03 -2.68
CA ALA A 137 9.09 16.71 -3.94
C ALA A 137 8.98 15.74 -5.13
N VAL A 138 9.36 14.47 -4.98
CA VAL A 138 9.26 13.48 -6.07
C VAL A 138 7.87 12.84 -6.03
N ASP A 139 7.13 13.01 -7.09
CA ASP A 139 5.88 12.26 -7.31
C ASP A 139 6.21 10.83 -7.74
N PHE A 140 6.02 9.88 -6.82
CA PHE A 140 6.14 8.46 -7.10
C PHE A 140 4.84 7.93 -7.70
N SER A 141 4.42 8.47 -8.85
CA SER A 141 3.27 7.96 -9.56
C SER A 141 3.64 6.71 -10.38
N HIS A 142 2.70 5.77 -10.47
CA HIS A 142 2.89 4.57 -11.29
C HIS A 142 3.02 4.90 -12.79
N GLU A 143 2.32 5.94 -13.23
CA GLU A 143 2.43 6.41 -14.62
C GLU A 143 3.82 6.92 -14.95
N GLN A 144 4.43 7.67 -14.04
CA GLN A 144 5.79 8.16 -14.23
C GLN A 144 6.79 7.01 -14.19
N TYR A 145 6.63 6.05 -13.27
CA TYR A 145 7.44 4.85 -13.20
C TYR A 145 7.47 4.09 -14.53
N LEU A 146 6.32 3.93 -15.19
CA LEU A 146 6.24 3.22 -16.47
C LEU A 146 6.95 3.94 -17.63
N LYS A 147 7.19 5.26 -17.51
CA LYS A 147 7.91 6.07 -18.50
C LYS A 147 9.42 6.09 -18.30
N GLU A 148 9.88 5.68 -17.11
CA GLU A 148 11.30 5.68 -16.77
C GLU A 148 12.09 4.57 -17.46
N GLN A 149 13.40 4.78 -17.58
CA GLN A 149 14.31 3.73 -18.04
C GLN A 149 14.28 2.55 -17.05
N ARG A 150 14.05 1.38 -17.57
CA ARG A 150 13.91 0.15 -16.79
C ARG A 150 15.24 -0.32 -16.27
N SER A 151 15.32 -0.44 -14.94
CA SER A 151 16.46 -1.02 -14.24
C SER A 151 16.02 -1.44 -12.84
N PHE A 152 16.76 -2.36 -12.22
CA PHE A 152 16.53 -2.73 -10.82
C PHE A 152 16.71 -1.53 -9.88
N GLN A 153 17.61 -0.59 -10.21
CA GLN A 153 17.81 0.65 -9.46
C GLN A 153 16.57 1.56 -9.54
N THR A 154 15.92 1.63 -10.70
CA THR A 154 14.66 2.36 -10.88
C THR A 154 13.57 1.74 -10.02
N ASP A 155 13.38 0.42 -10.07
CA ASP A 155 12.41 -0.28 -9.22
C ASP A 155 12.66 0.02 -7.74
N CYS A 156 13.88 -0.18 -7.26
CA CYS A 156 14.24 0.06 -5.86
C CYS A 156 13.99 1.52 -5.44
N ARG A 157 14.31 2.49 -6.29
CA ARG A 157 14.07 3.92 -6.01
C ARG A 157 12.59 4.21 -5.83
N TYR A 158 11.73 3.69 -6.71
CA TYR A 158 10.28 3.86 -6.63
C TYR A 158 9.69 3.09 -5.46
N ILE A 159 10.08 1.84 -5.24
CA ILE A 159 9.67 1.03 -4.10
C ILE A 159 9.95 1.77 -2.78
N LEU A 160 11.18 2.20 -2.56
CA LEU A 160 11.57 2.86 -1.32
C LEU A 160 10.94 4.25 -1.18
N GLY A 161 10.99 5.06 -2.23
CA GLY A 161 10.45 6.42 -2.21
C GLY A 161 8.94 6.46 -1.99
N ALA A 162 8.18 5.65 -2.71
CA ALA A 162 6.73 5.56 -2.54
C ALA A 162 6.34 5.00 -1.16
N SER A 163 7.07 3.99 -0.67
CA SER A 163 6.83 3.41 0.66
C SER A 163 7.05 4.40 1.79
N ILE A 164 8.18 5.12 1.75
CA ILE A 164 8.48 6.17 2.72
C ILE A 164 7.43 7.28 2.64
N THR A 165 7.06 7.71 1.44
CA THR A 165 6.02 8.73 1.24
C THR A 165 4.68 8.30 1.83
N LEU A 166 4.26 7.05 1.62
CA LEU A 166 3.03 6.51 2.20
C LEU A 166 3.10 6.52 3.74
N CYS A 167 4.22 6.08 4.33
CA CYS A 167 4.43 6.12 5.77
C CYS A 167 4.24 7.53 6.34
N TYR A 168 4.83 8.56 5.69
CA TYR A 168 4.68 9.95 6.13
C TYR A 168 3.25 10.46 6.01
N ARG A 169 2.60 10.23 4.89
CA ARG A 169 1.22 10.68 4.70
C ARG A 169 0.29 10.11 5.77
N LEU A 170 0.47 8.85 6.12
CA LEU A 170 -0.30 8.21 7.17
C LEU A 170 0.06 8.73 8.57
N SER A 171 1.33 9.03 8.85
CA SER A 171 1.78 9.63 10.13
C SER A 171 1.19 11.03 10.32
N ILE A 172 1.20 11.87 9.29
CA ILE A 172 0.59 13.21 9.33
C ILE A 172 -0.93 13.11 9.55
N SER A 173 -1.59 12.17 8.87
CA SER A 173 -3.04 11.94 9.06
C SER A 173 -3.40 11.53 10.50
N GLN A 174 -2.48 10.91 11.24
CA GLN A 174 -2.68 10.58 12.66
C GLN A 174 -2.51 11.79 13.58
N ALA A 175 -1.64 12.74 13.21
CA ALA A 175 -1.34 13.92 14.03
C ALA A 175 -2.43 15.00 13.96
N VAL A 176 -3.26 15.02 12.93
CA VAL A 176 -4.36 15.98 12.77
C VAL A 176 -5.61 15.45 13.49
N PRO A 177 -6.11 16.14 14.55
CA PRO A 177 -7.38 15.77 15.17
C PRO A 177 -8.50 15.86 14.12
N LYS A 178 -9.27 14.79 13.94
CA LYS A 178 -10.47 14.87 13.08
C LYS A 178 -11.46 15.85 13.73
N PRO A 179 -12.07 16.76 12.94
CA PRO A 179 -13.18 17.54 13.44
C PRO A 179 -14.24 16.57 13.98
N ILE A 180 -14.70 16.83 15.21
CA ILE A 180 -15.79 16.06 15.82
C ILE A 180 -16.97 16.15 14.84
N ARG A 181 -17.38 15.03 14.26
CA ARG A 181 -18.65 14.98 13.51
C ARG A 181 -19.72 15.37 14.51
N CYS A 182 -20.20 16.58 14.46
CA CYS A 182 -21.44 16.96 15.11
C CYS A 182 -22.50 15.96 14.62
N LEU A 183 -22.98 15.12 15.53
CA LEU A 183 -24.20 14.36 15.31
C LEU A 183 -25.28 15.39 15.00
N SER A 184 -25.65 15.51 13.72
CA SER A 184 -26.81 16.29 13.34
C SER A 184 -28.00 15.63 14.02
N TYR A 185 -28.46 16.26 15.11
CA TYR A 185 -29.74 15.96 15.73
C TYR A 185 -30.80 16.15 14.63
N ARG A 186 -31.35 15.04 14.13
CA ARG A 186 -32.57 15.11 13.33
C ARG A 186 -33.68 15.57 14.25
N HIS A 187 -33.99 16.84 14.20
CA HIS A 187 -35.26 17.34 14.70
C HIS A 187 -36.35 16.66 13.87
N HIS A 188 -37.03 15.70 14.50
CA HIS A 188 -38.35 15.28 14.04
C HIS A 188 -39.32 16.43 14.33
N ASN A 189 -39.54 17.26 13.31
CA ASN A 189 -40.59 18.26 13.31
C ASN A 189 -41.88 17.55 12.87
N THR A 190 -42.61 17.00 13.83
CA THR A 190 -44.02 16.63 13.65
C THR A 190 -44.86 17.88 13.89
N TYR A 191 -45.02 18.69 12.88
CA TYR A 191 -46.12 19.63 12.84
C TYR A 191 -47.19 19.07 11.91
N THR A 192 -48.31 18.60 12.52
CA THR A 192 -49.59 18.36 11.88
C THR A 192 -50.20 19.68 11.48
N GLU A 193 -50.32 19.89 10.18
CA GLU A 193 -51.21 20.94 9.64
C GLU A 193 -52.67 20.58 9.96
N ARG A 194 -53.33 21.35 10.83
CA ARG A 194 -54.77 21.38 10.93
C ARG A 194 -55.31 22.50 10.03
N GLU A 195 -56.17 22.06 9.15
CA GLU A 195 -57.01 22.88 8.31
C GLU A 195 -57.72 23.99 9.10
N TRP A 196 -57.74 25.20 8.53
CA TRP A 196 -58.79 26.19 8.81
C TRP A 196 -59.39 26.61 7.48
N ASN A 197 -60.60 26.02 7.19
CA ASN A 197 -61.56 26.62 6.32
C ASN A 197 -62.33 27.67 7.15
N VAL A 198 -62.37 28.92 6.68
CA VAL A 198 -63.55 29.76 6.50
C VAL A 198 -63.13 30.92 5.57
#